data_89aa272e367c63d07ab5979e143704db
#
_entry.id   89aa272e367c63d07ab5979e143704db
#
_cell.length_a   1.000
_cell.length_b   1.000
_cell.length_c   1.000
_cell.angle_alpha   90.00
_cell.angle_beta   90.00
_cell.angle_gamma   90.00
#
_symmetry.space_group_name_H-M   'P 1'
#
loop_
_entity.id
_entity.type
_entity.pdbx_description
1 polymer ?
#
loop_
_entity_poly.entity_id
_entity_poly.type
_entity_poly.pdbx_seq_one_letter_code
_entity_poly.pdbx_strand_id
1 'polypeptide(L)'
;MERDQASKFINDLLRLMISRNGSDLFITGEFPPAMKVDGKVTKVSPQPLNAGHTMALARAIMNDKQAAEFERTKECNFAISPPGVGRFRVNAFIQQGKVGMVMRVIPAVLPTIDGLGVPQVLKEVVMSKRGLTILVGSTGSGKSTTLAAMVDWRNEQSYGHIITIEDPVEFVHPHKNCVVTQREVGLDTDSWEAALKNSLRQAPDVILMGEVRDRETMEHAIAFAETGHLCMCTLHANSANQALDRIINFFPEERRTQLLMDLSLNLKAMVSQRLIPKQDGKGRAAVVEIMLNTPLISDLIFKGDVSEIKEIMKKSRNLGMQTFDQALFDAFEAHTITYEDALRNADSVNDLRLQIKLNSKRAKSVDLAAGTEDFAIV
;
A
#
# COMPACT_ATOMS: atom_id res chain seq x y z
N MET A 1 -15.35 -5.81 -35.85
CA MET A 1 -15.76 -6.76 -34.79
C MET A 1 -16.99 -6.17 -34.11
N GLU A 2 -18.07 -6.91 -34.04
CA GLU A 2 -19.27 -6.54 -33.31
C GLU A 2 -19.00 -6.35 -31.81
N ARG A 3 -19.74 -5.46 -31.13
CA ARG A 3 -19.49 -5.11 -29.70
C ARG A 3 -19.54 -6.33 -28.78
N ASP A 4 -20.51 -7.20 -29.00
CA ASP A 4 -20.70 -8.42 -28.18
C ASP A 4 -19.57 -9.41 -28.38
N GLN A 5 -19.09 -9.57 -29.62
CA GLN A 5 -17.93 -10.41 -29.92
C GLN A 5 -16.65 -9.86 -29.28
N ALA A 6 -16.47 -8.53 -29.30
CA ALA A 6 -15.33 -7.86 -28.68
C ALA A 6 -15.34 -8.01 -27.15
N SER A 7 -16.51 -7.81 -26.53
CA SER A 7 -16.69 -8.00 -25.08
C SER A 7 -16.44 -9.46 -24.67
N LYS A 8 -16.97 -10.42 -25.43
CA LYS A 8 -16.72 -11.85 -25.17
C LYS A 8 -15.23 -12.18 -25.27
N PHE A 9 -14.56 -11.72 -26.30
CA PHE A 9 -13.12 -11.96 -26.51
C PHE A 9 -12.28 -11.43 -25.35
N ILE A 10 -12.56 -10.20 -24.86
CA ILE A 10 -11.89 -9.66 -23.68
C ILE A 10 -12.17 -10.51 -22.44
N ASN A 11 -13.41 -10.86 -22.19
CA ASN A 11 -13.79 -11.67 -21.04
C ASN A 11 -13.09 -13.04 -21.04
N ASP A 12 -12.94 -13.67 -22.19
CA ASP A 12 -12.23 -14.95 -22.33
C ASP A 12 -10.73 -14.78 -22.05
N LEU A 13 -10.09 -13.68 -22.50
CA LEU A 13 -8.71 -13.36 -22.17
C LEU A 13 -8.52 -13.09 -20.67
N LEU A 14 -9.46 -12.38 -20.03
CA LEU A 14 -9.39 -12.08 -18.60
C LEU A 14 -9.57 -13.37 -17.76
N ARG A 15 -10.47 -14.25 -18.13
CA ARG A 15 -10.60 -15.59 -17.50
C ARG A 15 -9.32 -16.40 -17.62
N LEU A 16 -8.72 -16.40 -18.80
CA LEU A 16 -7.46 -17.08 -19.05
C LEU A 16 -6.33 -16.50 -18.21
N MET A 17 -6.28 -15.16 -18.06
CA MET A 17 -5.28 -14.49 -17.21
C MET A 17 -5.42 -14.92 -15.76
N ILE A 18 -6.64 -14.95 -15.21
CA ILE A 18 -6.87 -15.42 -13.83
C ILE A 18 -6.47 -16.89 -13.67
N SER A 19 -6.88 -17.77 -14.60
CA SER A 19 -6.58 -19.20 -14.53
C SER A 19 -5.07 -19.50 -14.57
N ARG A 20 -4.26 -18.60 -15.12
CA ARG A 20 -2.80 -18.70 -15.20
C ARG A 20 -2.06 -17.86 -14.15
N ASN A 21 -2.75 -17.29 -13.17
CA ASN A 21 -2.19 -16.36 -12.19
C ASN A 21 -1.45 -15.18 -12.84
N GLY A 22 -1.95 -14.69 -13.98
CA GLY A 22 -1.40 -13.53 -14.67
C GLY A 22 -1.72 -12.24 -13.93
N SER A 23 -0.78 -11.31 -13.89
CA SER A 23 -0.95 -10.00 -13.24
C SER A 23 -1.51 -8.93 -14.17
N ASP A 24 -1.08 -8.94 -15.43
CA ASP A 24 -1.41 -7.92 -16.41
C ASP A 24 -1.72 -8.59 -17.77
N LEU A 25 -2.72 -8.05 -18.48
CA LEU A 25 -3.06 -8.37 -19.86
C LEU A 25 -2.73 -7.17 -20.74
N PHE A 26 -1.98 -7.41 -21.82
CA PHE A 26 -1.57 -6.41 -22.79
C PHE A 26 -2.30 -6.62 -24.11
N ILE A 27 -2.97 -5.60 -24.61
CA ILE A 27 -3.62 -5.55 -25.91
C ILE A 27 -3.05 -4.37 -26.67
N THR A 28 -2.41 -4.63 -27.80
CA THR A 28 -1.82 -3.59 -28.65
C THR A 28 -1.89 -4.00 -30.11
N GLY A 29 -1.88 -3.01 -31.02
CA GLY A 29 -1.88 -3.27 -32.46
C GLY A 29 -0.59 -3.93 -32.92
N GLU A 30 -0.69 -4.78 -33.95
CA GLU A 30 0.41 -5.52 -34.58
C GLU A 30 1.16 -6.49 -33.66
N PHE A 31 0.56 -6.82 -32.52
CA PHE A 31 1.07 -7.80 -31.59
C PHE A 31 -0.06 -8.72 -31.10
N PRO A 32 0.22 -10.00 -30.83
CA PRO A 32 -0.75 -10.88 -30.20
C PRO A 32 -1.13 -10.42 -28.80
N PRO A 33 -2.35 -10.64 -28.32
CA PRO A 33 -2.65 -10.49 -26.89
C PRO A 33 -1.62 -11.22 -26.04
N ALA A 34 -1.12 -10.58 -25.01
CA ALA A 34 -0.10 -11.13 -24.14
C ALA A 34 -0.43 -10.89 -22.68
N MET A 35 0.01 -11.77 -21.78
CA MET A 35 -0.16 -11.62 -20.35
C MET A 35 1.18 -11.73 -19.62
N LYS A 36 1.25 -11.08 -18.47
CA LYS A 36 2.41 -11.18 -17.59
C LYS A 36 2.13 -12.25 -16.54
N VAL A 37 2.93 -13.32 -16.56
CA VAL A 37 2.87 -14.43 -15.61
C VAL A 37 4.25 -14.58 -14.99
N ASP A 38 4.35 -14.61 -13.66
CA ASP A 38 5.61 -14.70 -12.92
C ASP A 38 6.68 -13.68 -13.39
N GLY A 39 6.22 -12.46 -13.67
CA GLY A 39 7.08 -11.36 -14.14
C GLY A 39 7.47 -11.41 -15.62
N LYS A 40 7.11 -12.45 -16.37
CA LYS A 40 7.44 -12.63 -17.80
C LYS A 40 6.21 -12.40 -18.66
N VAL A 41 6.39 -11.68 -19.79
CA VAL A 41 5.33 -11.47 -20.78
C VAL A 41 5.27 -12.69 -21.73
N THR A 42 4.08 -13.31 -21.78
CA THR A 42 3.81 -14.49 -22.60
C THR A 42 2.65 -14.21 -23.57
N LYS A 43 2.82 -14.53 -24.85
CA LYS A 43 1.76 -14.42 -25.84
C LYS A 43 0.64 -15.41 -25.57
N VAL A 44 -0.60 -14.95 -25.71
CA VAL A 44 -1.81 -15.78 -25.49
C VAL A 44 -2.30 -16.45 -26.76
N SER A 45 -2.04 -15.79 -27.88
CA SER A 45 -2.46 -16.22 -29.22
C SER A 45 -1.30 -16.03 -30.19
N PRO A 46 -1.19 -16.81 -31.26
CA PRO A 46 -0.19 -16.60 -32.29
C PRO A 46 -0.52 -15.42 -33.23
N GLN A 47 -1.79 -15.02 -33.30
CA GLN A 47 -2.25 -14.02 -34.29
C GLN A 47 -2.17 -12.60 -33.72
N PRO A 48 -1.50 -11.65 -34.42
CA PRO A 48 -1.51 -10.24 -34.08
C PRO A 48 -2.88 -9.60 -34.22
N LEU A 49 -3.17 -8.62 -33.37
CA LEU A 49 -4.35 -7.77 -33.51
C LEU A 49 -4.04 -6.60 -34.47
N ASN A 50 -4.94 -6.26 -35.37
CA ASN A 50 -4.84 -5.05 -36.16
C ASN A 50 -5.41 -3.82 -35.41
N ALA A 51 -5.18 -2.61 -35.94
CA ALA A 51 -5.61 -1.36 -35.32
C ALA A 51 -7.15 -1.28 -35.16
N GLY A 52 -7.92 -1.83 -36.10
CA GLY A 52 -9.38 -1.88 -36.01
C GLY A 52 -9.86 -2.82 -34.91
N HIS A 53 -9.15 -3.93 -34.68
CA HIS A 53 -9.45 -4.84 -33.57
C HIS A 53 -9.22 -4.17 -32.22
N THR A 54 -8.07 -3.53 -32.01
CA THR A 54 -7.77 -2.91 -30.71
C THR A 54 -8.72 -1.76 -30.36
N MET A 55 -9.12 -0.96 -31.36
CA MET A 55 -10.13 0.08 -31.18
C MET A 55 -11.49 -0.52 -30.83
N ALA A 56 -11.96 -1.57 -31.53
CA ALA A 56 -13.23 -2.23 -31.24
C ALA A 56 -13.25 -2.85 -29.84
N LEU A 57 -12.13 -3.46 -29.39
CA LEU A 57 -11.99 -4.03 -28.05
C LEU A 57 -12.07 -2.95 -26.99
N ALA A 58 -11.38 -1.81 -27.15
CA ALA A 58 -11.42 -0.71 -26.20
C ALA A 58 -12.83 -0.14 -26.08
N ARG A 59 -13.48 0.12 -27.21
CA ARG A 59 -14.86 0.64 -27.23
C ARG A 59 -15.89 -0.29 -26.62
N ALA A 60 -15.67 -1.61 -26.72
CA ALA A 60 -16.59 -2.61 -26.20
C ALA A 60 -16.71 -2.58 -24.68
N ILE A 61 -15.65 -2.20 -23.97
CA ILE A 61 -15.57 -2.18 -22.51
C ILE A 61 -15.68 -0.77 -21.91
N MET A 62 -15.72 0.27 -22.73
CA MET A 62 -15.93 1.66 -22.30
C MET A 62 -17.43 1.99 -22.28
N ASN A 63 -17.83 2.80 -21.27
CA ASN A 63 -19.11 3.51 -21.32
C ASN A 63 -18.97 4.79 -22.17
N ASP A 64 -20.10 5.49 -22.41
CA ASP A 64 -20.11 6.66 -23.29
C ASP A 64 -19.24 7.81 -22.77
N LYS A 65 -19.18 8.06 -21.45
CA LYS A 65 -18.33 9.07 -20.82
C LYS A 65 -16.86 8.75 -21.03
N GLN A 66 -16.46 7.52 -20.77
CA GLN A 66 -15.08 7.03 -20.95
C GLN A 66 -14.66 7.06 -22.42
N ALA A 67 -15.56 6.70 -23.32
CA ALA A 67 -15.31 6.76 -24.75
C ALA A 67 -15.07 8.20 -25.23
N ALA A 68 -15.90 9.16 -24.78
CA ALA A 68 -15.74 10.58 -25.12
C ALA A 68 -14.44 11.16 -24.53
N GLU A 69 -14.09 10.79 -23.30
CA GLU A 69 -12.81 11.17 -22.68
C GLU A 69 -11.63 10.63 -23.48
N PHE A 70 -11.64 9.35 -23.83
CA PHE A 70 -10.60 8.71 -24.61
C PHE A 70 -10.41 9.34 -25.99
N GLU A 71 -11.48 9.72 -26.66
CA GLU A 71 -11.40 10.42 -27.95
C GLU A 71 -10.72 11.79 -27.83
N ARG A 72 -11.02 12.51 -26.75
CA ARG A 72 -10.51 13.85 -26.50
C ARG A 72 -9.05 13.84 -26.00
N THR A 73 -8.73 12.98 -25.02
CA THR A 73 -7.44 13.01 -24.30
C THR A 73 -6.42 12.02 -24.84
N LYS A 74 -6.87 11.01 -25.62
CA LYS A 74 -6.07 9.87 -26.11
C LYS A 74 -5.66 8.89 -25.01
N GLU A 75 -6.17 9.08 -23.80
CA GLU A 75 -5.95 8.23 -22.63
C GLU A 75 -7.27 8.10 -21.83
N CYS A 76 -7.47 6.95 -21.20
CA CYS A 76 -8.57 6.74 -20.26
C CYS A 76 -8.22 5.65 -19.26
N ASN A 77 -8.41 5.97 -17.97
CA ASN A 77 -8.27 5.01 -16.86
C ASN A 77 -9.66 4.67 -16.33
N PHE A 78 -9.96 3.40 -16.19
CA PHE A 78 -11.25 2.94 -15.65
C PHE A 78 -11.14 1.52 -15.11
N ALA A 79 -12.15 1.09 -14.36
CA ALA A 79 -12.27 -0.27 -13.89
C ALA A 79 -13.40 -1.00 -14.60
N ILE A 80 -13.23 -2.30 -14.79
CA ILE A 80 -14.30 -3.20 -15.27
C ILE A 80 -14.45 -4.36 -14.29
N SER A 81 -15.70 -4.84 -14.15
CA SER A 81 -16.03 -5.98 -13.28
C SER A 81 -16.94 -6.97 -14.01
N PRO A 82 -16.41 -7.74 -15.00
CA PRO A 82 -17.21 -8.71 -15.71
C PRO A 82 -17.77 -9.77 -14.75
N PRO A 83 -19.09 -10.08 -14.81
CA PRO A 83 -19.72 -11.03 -13.91
C PRO A 83 -19.03 -12.40 -13.92
N GLY A 84 -18.69 -12.90 -12.72
CA GLY A 84 -18.05 -14.22 -12.54
C GLY A 84 -16.61 -14.31 -13.06
N VAL A 85 -15.95 -13.18 -13.35
CA VAL A 85 -14.55 -13.14 -13.79
C VAL A 85 -13.68 -12.46 -12.73
N GLY A 86 -13.99 -11.23 -12.36
CA GLY A 86 -13.21 -10.47 -11.38
C GLY A 86 -13.25 -8.97 -11.66
N ARG A 87 -12.46 -8.21 -10.94
CA ARG A 87 -12.28 -6.77 -11.15
C ARG A 87 -10.91 -6.47 -11.76
N PHE A 88 -10.90 -5.58 -12.76
CA PHE A 88 -9.69 -5.22 -13.49
C PHE A 88 -9.61 -3.71 -13.65
N ARG A 89 -8.43 -3.18 -13.43
CA ARG A 89 -8.07 -1.81 -13.80
C ARG A 89 -7.62 -1.79 -15.25
N VAL A 90 -8.15 -0.89 -16.04
CA VAL A 90 -7.83 -0.71 -17.45
C VAL A 90 -7.19 0.66 -17.64
N ASN A 91 -6.01 0.69 -18.25
CA ASN A 91 -5.45 1.87 -18.85
C ASN A 91 -5.49 1.70 -20.37
N ALA A 92 -6.26 2.55 -21.05
CA ALA A 92 -6.33 2.61 -22.50
C ALA A 92 -5.62 3.87 -23.00
N PHE A 93 -4.83 3.76 -24.05
CA PHE A 93 -4.00 4.84 -24.59
C PHE A 93 -3.81 4.71 -26.09
N ILE A 94 -3.37 5.80 -26.74
CA ILE A 94 -2.97 5.79 -28.15
C ILE A 94 -1.45 5.78 -28.23
N GLN A 95 -0.90 4.83 -28.97
CA GLN A 95 0.52 4.78 -29.37
C GLN A 95 0.66 4.60 -30.87
N GLN A 96 1.51 5.40 -31.53
CA GLN A 96 1.74 5.32 -32.99
C GLN A 96 0.43 5.27 -33.80
N GLY A 97 -0.58 6.06 -33.38
CA GLY A 97 -1.91 6.11 -34.00
C GLY A 97 -2.80 4.89 -33.77
N LYS A 98 -2.39 3.93 -32.96
CA LYS A 98 -3.13 2.70 -32.65
C LYS A 98 -3.51 2.64 -31.16
N VAL A 99 -4.65 2.00 -30.85
CA VAL A 99 -5.07 1.80 -29.47
C VAL A 99 -4.23 0.71 -28.80
N GLY A 100 -3.74 1.01 -27.61
CA GLY A 100 -3.19 0.05 -26.67
C GLY A 100 -4.02 0.02 -25.38
N MET A 101 -4.05 -1.13 -24.70
CA MET A 101 -4.66 -1.30 -23.39
C MET A 101 -3.79 -2.18 -22.51
N VAL A 102 -3.69 -1.82 -21.24
CA VAL A 102 -3.14 -2.67 -20.19
C VAL A 102 -4.24 -2.89 -19.15
N MET A 103 -4.52 -4.15 -18.85
CA MET A 103 -5.53 -4.53 -17.86
C MET A 103 -4.83 -5.27 -16.72
N ARG A 104 -4.93 -4.72 -15.50
CA ARG A 104 -4.37 -5.33 -14.30
C ARG A 104 -5.45 -5.95 -13.46
N VAL A 105 -5.23 -7.20 -13.00
CA VAL A 105 -6.15 -7.86 -12.08
C VAL A 105 -6.12 -7.18 -10.70
N ILE A 106 -7.32 -6.93 -10.15
CA ILE A 106 -7.47 -6.52 -8.75
C ILE A 106 -7.78 -7.80 -7.96
N PRO A 107 -6.93 -8.16 -6.97
CA PRO A 107 -7.11 -9.40 -6.21
C PRO A 107 -8.48 -9.47 -5.52
N ALA A 108 -9.17 -10.60 -5.66
CA ALA A 108 -10.45 -10.85 -5.00
C ALA A 108 -10.29 -11.36 -3.56
N VAL A 109 -9.13 -11.94 -3.25
CA VAL A 109 -8.84 -12.48 -1.92
C VAL A 109 -8.14 -11.40 -1.10
N LEU A 110 -8.80 -11.02 0.01
CA LEU A 110 -8.22 -10.08 0.95
C LEU A 110 -7.13 -10.74 1.79
N PRO A 111 -6.02 -10.05 2.02
CA PRO A 111 -4.99 -10.52 2.95
C PRO A 111 -5.52 -10.44 4.39
N THR A 112 -4.98 -11.28 5.27
CA THR A 112 -5.24 -11.19 6.71
C THR A 112 -3.97 -10.75 7.45
N ILE A 113 -4.12 -10.09 8.60
CA ILE A 113 -2.99 -9.65 9.44
C ILE A 113 -2.10 -10.85 9.80
N ASP A 114 -2.71 -11.98 10.17
CA ASP A 114 -1.99 -13.22 10.50
C ASP A 114 -1.28 -13.82 9.26
N GLY A 115 -1.95 -13.84 8.11
CA GLY A 115 -1.39 -14.36 6.86
C GLY A 115 -0.22 -13.54 6.31
N LEU A 116 -0.20 -12.23 6.58
CA LEU A 116 0.91 -11.34 6.22
C LEU A 116 2.11 -11.47 7.18
N GLY A 117 1.92 -12.03 8.38
CA GLY A 117 2.95 -12.12 9.40
C GLY A 117 3.36 -10.75 9.97
N VAL A 118 2.50 -9.76 9.87
CA VAL A 118 2.72 -8.43 10.48
C VAL A 118 2.36 -8.44 11.96
N PRO A 119 2.92 -7.51 12.77
CA PRO A 119 2.71 -7.49 14.23
C PRO A 119 1.25 -7.42 14.63
N GLN A 120 0.88 -8.20 15.67
CA GLN A 120 -0.51 -8.31 16.15
C GLN A 120 -1.08 -7.01 16.72
N VAL A 121 -0.24 -6.09 17.19
CA VAL A 121 -0.64 -4.77 17.68
C VAL A 121 -1.42 -3.97 16.61
N LEU A 122 -1.28 -4.28 15.34
CA LEU A 122 -2.06 -3.66 14.26
C LEU A 122 -3.56 -3.96 14.38
N LYS A 123 -3.93 -5.12 14.98
CA LYS A 123 -5.33 -5.43 15.29
C LYS A 123 -5.91 -4.45 16.32
N GLU A 124 -5.12 -4.07 17.33
CA GLU A 124 -5.53 -3.09 18.34
C GLU A 124 -5.57 -1.67 17.75
N VAL A 125 -4.59 -1.33 16.93
CA VAL A 125 -4.52 -0.02 16.27
C VAL A 125 -5.76 0.22 15.41
N VAL A 126 -6.16 -0.72 14.56
CA VAL A 126 -7.32 -0.56 13.68
C VAL A 126 -8.65 -0.61 14.43
N MET A 127 -8.70 -1.18 15.63
CA MET A 127 -9.87 -1.19 16.50
C MET A 127 -10.01 0.08 17.35
N SER A 128 -9.08 1.01 17.25
CA SER A 128 -9.18 2.32 17.92
C SER A 128 -10.45 3.05 17.50
N LYS A 129 -11.06 3.76 18.44
CA LYS A 129 -12.30 4.50 18.19
C LYS A 129 -12.04 5.74 17.32
N ARG A 130 -10.91 6.41 17.53
CA ARG A 130 -10.52 7.65 16.84
C ARG A 130 -9.01 7.79 16.81
N GLY A 131 -8.53 8.69 16.00
CA GLY A 131 -7.14 9.08 15.87
C GLY A 131 -6.60 8.86 14.46
N LEU A 132 -5.36 9.23 14.23
CA LEU A 132 -4.70 9.16 12.94
C LEU A 132 -3.68 8.01 12.94
N THR A 133 -3.80 7.10 11.99
CA THR A 133 -2.84 6.02 11.76
C THR A 133 -2.24 6.16 10.36
N ILE A 134 -0.91 6.23 10.28
CA ILE A 134 -0.20 6.46 9.02
C ILE A 134 0.66 5.24 8.68
N LEU A 135 0.40 4.61 7.53
CA LEU A 135 1.28 3.59 6.98
C LEU A 135 2.32 4.23 6.07
N VAL A 136 3.57 3.93 6.34
CA VAL A 136 4.74 4.57 5.74
C VAL A 136 5.56 3.55 4.96
N GLY A 137 6.12 3.95 3.83
CA GLY A 137 6.99 3.09 3.03
C GLY A 137 7.09 3.53 1.57
N SER A 138 8.07 3.02 0.86
CA SER A 138 8.23 3.25 -0.57
C SER A 138 7.11 2.59 -1.40
N THR A 139 7.03 2.90 -2.68
CA THR A 139 6.13 2.20 -3.61
C THR A 139 6.48 0.71 -3.63
N GLY A 140 5.45 -0.14 -3.55
CA GLY A 140 5.64 -1.60 -3.53
C GLY A 140 6.10 -2.19 -2.20
N SER A 141 6.13 -1.42 -1.11
CA SER A 141 6.46 -1.92 0.24
C SER A 141 5.31 -2.68 0.93
N GLY A 142 4.14 -2.79 0.29
CA GLY A 142 2.99 -3.55 0.80
C GLY A 142 2.05 -2.76 1.72
N LYS A 143 2.10 -1.43 1.75
CA LYS A 143 1.22 -0.57 2.56
C LYS A 143 -0.27 -0.85 2.31
N SER A 144 -0.70 -0.81 1.04
CA SER A 144 -2.10 -1.06 0.67
C SER A 144 -2.56 -2.46 1.06
N THR A 145 -1.67 -3.45 0.95
CA THR A 145 -1.93 -4.84 1.36
C THR A 145 -2.15 -4.94 2.88
N THR A 146 -1.30 -4.28 3.66
CA THR A 146 -1.44 -4.25 5.14
C THR A 146 -2.67 -3.46 5.56
N LEU A 147 -2.95 -2.31 4.91
CA LEU A 147 -4.18 -1.55 5.16
C LEU A 147 -5.43 -2.38 4.83
N ALA A 148 -5.43 -3.11 3.71
CA ALA A 148 -6.55 -3.97 3.35
C ALA A 148 -6.79 -5.05 4.43
N ALA A 149 -5.73 -5.66 4.96
CA ALA A 149 -5.84 -6.62 6.05
C ALA A 149 -6.39 -5.98 7.35
N MET A 150 -5.96 -4.75 7.67
CA MET A 150 -6.45 -4.02 8.82
C MET A 150 -7.93 -3.63 8.67
N VAL A 151 -8.32 -3.11 7.50
CA VAL A 151 -9.72 -2.79 7.18
C VAL A 151 -10.60 -4.02 7.26
N ASP A 152 -10.14 -5.14 6.69
CA ASP A 152 -10.89 -6.40 6.70
C ASP A 152 -11.07 -6.93 8.13
N TRP A 153 -10.03 -6.86 8.98
CA TRP A 153 -10.12 -7.19 10.39
C TRP A 153 -11.17 -6.31 11.11
N ARG A 154 -11.15 -5.00 10.88
CA ARG A 154 -12.14 -4.07 11.46
C ARG A 154 -13.55 -4.39 10.98
N ASN A 155 -13.70 -4.69 9.69
CA ASN A 155 -14.97 -5.06 9.06
C ASN A 155 -15.59 -6.34 9.65
N GLU A 156 -14.75 -7.27 10.12
CA GLU A 156 -15.20 -8.50 10.80
C GLU A 156 -15.49 -8.31 12.28
N GLN A 157 -14.71 -7.49 12.98
CA GLN A 157 -14.71 -7.41 14.44
C GLN A 157 -15.53 -6.23 14.99
N SER A 158 -16.02 -5.34 14.13
CA SER A 158 -16.73 -4.12 14.54
C SER A 158 -18.02 -3.96 13.75
N TYR A 159 -18.85 -3.04 14.18
CA TYR A 159 -20.06 -2.60 13.50
C TYR A 159 -19.93 -1.11 13.21
N GLY A 160 -20.28 -0.66 12.04
CA GLY A 160 -20.18 0.75 11.66
C GLY A 160 -20.00 0.95 10.17
N HIS A 161 -19.52 2.15 9.80
CA HIS A 161 -19.32 2.55 8.41
C HIS A 161 -17.85 2.86 8.15
N ILE A 162 -17.24 2.13 7.23
CA ILE A 162 -15.87 2.34 6.75
C ILE A 162 -15.96 3.00 5.38
N ILE A 163 -15.37 4.19 5.23
CA ILE A 163 -15.24 4.86 3.94
C ILE A 163 -13.79 4.77 3.49
N THR A 164 -13.56 4.40 2.23
CA THR A 164 -12.25 4.52 1.61
C THR A 164 -12.30 5.47 0.42
N ILE A 165 -11.26 6.30 0.28
CA ILE A 165 -11.03 7.18 -0.86
C ILE A 165 -9.66 6.82 -1.39
N GLU A 166 -9.60 6.33 -2.62
CA GLU A 166 -8.41 5.72 -3.19
C GLU A 166 -8.18 6.17 -4.65
N ASP A 167 -6.94 6.10 -5.10
CA ASP A 167 -6.55 6.45 -6.48
C ASP A 167 -5.44 5.52 -6.97
N PRO A 168 -5.82 4.33 -7.43
CA PRO A 168 -7.15 3.69 -7.45
C PRO A 168 -7.42 2.74 -6.27
N VAL A 169 -8.61 2.13 -6.24
CA VAL A 169 -8.94 1.01 -5.33
C VAL A 169 -8.08 -0.20 -5.65
N GLU A 170 -7.24 -0.63 -4.68
CA GLU A 170 -6.33 -1.77 -4.82
C GLU A 170 -6.97 -3.10 -4.39
N PHE A 171 -7.90 -3.07 -3.43
CA PHE A 171 -8.61 -4.23 -2.90
C PHE A 171 -10.09 -3.92 -2.75
N VAL A 172 -10.96 -4.88 -3.09
CA VAL A 172 -12.41 -4.73 -2.90
C VAL A 172 -12.83 -5.39 -1.60
N HIS A 173 -13.42 -4.61 -0.71
CA HIS A 173 -13.93 -5.07 0.57
C HIS A 173 -15.43 -5.42 0.47
N PRO A 174 -15.83 -6.67 0.74
CA PRO A 174 -17.24 -6.99 0.90
C PRO A 174 -17.79 -6.34 2.18
N HIS A 175 -19.09 -6.09 2.21
CA HIS A 175 -19.74 -5.78 3.48
C HIS A 175 -19.75 -7.05 4.34
N LYS A 176 -19.25 -6.95 5.59
CA LYS A 176 -19.33 -8.02 6.59
C LYS A 176 -20.21 -7.51 7.76
N ASN A 177 -19.62 -7.17 8.89
CA ASN A 177 -20.34 -6.53 9.99
C ASN A 177 -20.39 -5.00 9.84
N CYS A 178 -19.51 -4.43 9.03
CA CYS A 178 -19.53 -3.00 8.67
C CYS A 178 -20.11 -2.79 7.27
N VAL A 179 -20.69 -1.62 7.05
CA VAL A 179 -20.90 -1.09 5.69
C VAL A 179 -19.55 -0.56 5.21
N VAL A 180 -19.09 -0.96 4.02
CA VAL A 180 -17.86 -0.46 3.42
C VAL A 180 -18.19 0.29 2.15
N THR A 181 -17.89 1.59 2.11
CA THR A 181 -18.08 2.45 0.94
C THR A 181 -16.70 2.79 0.38
N GLN A 182 -16.38 2.27 -0.79
CA GLN A 182 -15.11 2.54 -1.48
C GLN A 182 -15.37 3.50 -2.63
N ARG A 183 -14.58 4.57 -2.71
CA ARG A 183 -14.70 5.60 -3.74
C ARG A 183 -13.36 5.80 -4.44
N GLU A 184 -13.33 5.55 -5.72
CA GLU A 184 -12.16 5.75 -6.58
C GLU A 184 -12.18 7.17 -7.18
N VAL A 185 -11.08 7.90 -7.03
CA VAL A 185 -10.94 9.24 -7.61
C VAL A 185 -10.89 9.14 -9.13
N GLY A 186 -11.64 10.00 -9.81
CA GLY A 186 -11.81 9.98 -11.26
C GLY A 186 -12.89 9.02 -11.78
N LEU A 187 -13.34 8.06 -10.94
CA LEU A 187 -14.40 7.12 -11.29
C LEU A 187 -15.69 7.40 -10.49
N ASP A 188 -15.58 7.36 -9.15
CA ASP A 188 -16.72 7.50 -8.23
C ASP A 188 -16.82 8.90 -7.63
N THR A 189 -15.78 9.71 -7.77
CA THR A 189 -15.69 11.09 -7.34
C THR A 189 -14.75 11.88 -8.26
N ASP A 190 -15.03 13.15 -8.48
CA ASP A 190 -14.25 13.96 -9.41
C ASP A 190 -12.85 14.35 -8.89
N SER A 191 -12.69 14.46 -7.58
CA SER A 191 -11.42 14.83 -6.97
C SER A 191 -11.29 14.34 -5.52
N TRP A 192 -10.06 14.36 -5.00
CA TRP A 192 -9.76 14.11 -3.59
C TRP A 192 -10.53 15.08 -2.70
N GLU A 193 -10.47 16.38 -2.99
CA GLU A 193 -11.15 17.43 -2.23
C GLU A 193 -12.66 17.18 -2.13
N ALA A 194 -13.31 16.91 -3.28
CA ALA A 194 -14.74 16.62 -3.32
C ALA A 194 -15.12 15.39 -2.48
N ALA A 195 -14.32 14.33 -2.54
CA ALA A 195 -14.56 13.12 -1.78
C ALA A 195 -14.37 13.35 -0.28
N LEU A 196 -13.25 13.96 0.14
CA LEU A 196 -12.91 14.20 1.54
C LEU A 196 -13.93 15.13 2.22
N LYS A 197 -14.27 16.24 1.57
CA LYS A 197 -15.25 17.20 2.07
C LYS A 197 -16.63 16.56 2.35
N ASN A 198 -17.04 15.61 1.51
CA ASN A 198 -18.35 15.00 1.64
C ASN A 198 -18.35 13.77 2.56
N SER A 199 -17.19 13.19 2.88
CA SER A 199 -17.10 11.97 3.69
C SER A 199 -17.70 12.13 5.09
N LEU A 200 -17.49 13.25 5.75
CA LEU A 200 -18.05 13.53 7.09
C LEU A 200 -19.59 13.54 7.12
N ARG A 201 -20.25 13.79 5.96
CA ARG A 201 -21.70 13.79 5.85
C ARG A 201 -22.29 12.40 5.63
N GLN A 202 -21.43 11.41 5.49
CA GLN A 202 -21.81 10.01 5.22
C GLN A 202 -21.79 9.15 6.49
N ALA A 203 -21.71 9.77 7.67
CA ALA A 203 -21.66 9.12 8.99
C ALA A 203 -20.59 8.02 9.09
N PRO A 204 -19.32 8.29 8.79
CA PRO A 204 -18.24 7.31 8.89
C PRO A 204 -17.84 7.07 10.35
N ASP A 205 -17.40 5.85 10.66
CA ASP A 205 -16.61 5.54 11.86
C ASP A 205 -15.12 5.49 11.54
N VAL A 206 -14.81 5.03 10.33
CA VAL A 206 -13.44 4.91 9.82
C VAL A 206 -13.35 5.55 8.45
N ILE A 207 -12.32 6.34 8.22
CA ILE A 207 -12.02 6.94 6.93
C ILE A 207 -10.61 6.50 6.52
N LEU A 208 -10.49 5.80 5.39
CA LEU A 208 -9.21 5.48 4.78
C LEU A 208 -8.95 6.43 3.62
N MET A 209 -7.84 7.15 3.70
CA MET A 209 -7.31 7.97 2.62
C MET A 209 -6.15 7.22 1.97
N GLY A 210 -6.25 6.90 0.68
CA GLY A 210 -5.23 6.10 -0.02
C GLY A 210 -3.83 6.65 0.16
N GLU A 211 -3.64 7.96 0.00
CA GLU A 211 -2.34 8.62 0.15
C GLU A 211 -2.46 10.09 0.57
N VAL A 212 -1.57 10.50 1.49
CA VAL A 212 -1.31 11.90 1.82
C VAL A 212 -0.14 12.39 0.96
N ARG A 213 -0.38 13.39 0.11
CA ARG A 213 0.62 13.91 -0.84
C ARG A 213 1.11 15.30 -0.52
N ASP A 214 0.28 16.08 0.16
CA ASP A 214 0.46 17.51 0.38
C ASP A 214 -0.18 17.96 1.70
N ARG A 215 -0.09 19.28 1.93
CA ARG A 215 -0.66 19.93 3.10
C ARG A 215 -2.17 19.73 3.19
N GLU A 216 -2.90 19.93 2.10
CA GLU A 216 -4.37 19.89 2.09
C GLU A 216 -4.89 18.52 2.50
N THR A 217 -4.34 17.45 1.91
CA THR A 217 -4.70 16.08 2.27
C THR A 217 -4.32 15.75 3.72
N MET A 218 -3.21 16.31 4.25
CA MET A 218 -2.81 16.13 5.64
C MET A 218 -3.74 16.88 6.61
N GLU A 219 -4.15 18.11 6.28
CA GLU A 219 -5.13 18.87 7.07
C GLU A 219 -6.47 18.12 7.18
N HIS A 220 -6.93 17.48 6.10
CA HIS A 220 -8.13 16.62 6.14
C HIS A 220 -7.95 15.40 7.05
N ALA A 221 -6.79 14.72 6.98
CA ALA A 221 -6.51 13.54 7.81
C ALA A 221 -6.52 13.89 9.31
N ILE A 222 -5.93 15.02 9.67
CA ILE A 222 -5.93 15.55 11.04
C ILE A 222 -7.37 15.91 11.47
N ALA A 223 -8.11 16.65 10.65
CA ALA A 223 -9.48 17.08 10.95
C ALA A 223 -10.41 15.87 11.17
N PHE A 224 -10.27 14.78 10.42
CA PHE A 224 -11.04 13.55 10.66
C PHE A 224 -10.74 12.93 12.02
N ALA A 225 -9.47 12.88 12.41
CA ALA A 225 -9.06 12.37 13.71
C ALA A 225 -9.58 13.25 14.87
N GLU A 226 -9.52 14.57 14.72
CA GLU A 226 -10.03 15.56 15.70
C GLU A 226 -11.54 15.48 15.88
N THR A 227 -12.27 15.23 14.80
CA THR A 227 -13.75 15.13 14.84
C THR A 227 -14.23 13.75 15.31
N GLY A 228 -13.34 12.91 15.79
CA GLY A 228 -13.67 11.67 16.50
C GLY A 228 -13.68 10.38 15.68
N HIS A 229 -13.16 10.44 14.43
CA HIS A 229 -13.08 9.29 13.53
C HIS A 229 -11.70 8.62 13.60
N LEU A 230 -11.63 7.34 13.29
CA LEU A 230 -10.35 6.71 12.96
C LEU A 230 -10.00 7.05 11.52
N CYS A 231 -8.97 7.86 11.32
CA CYS A 231 -8.41 8.14 10.01
C CYS A 231 -7.19 7.26 9.77
N MET A 232 -7.16 6.53 8.66
CA MET A 232 -6.00 5.77 8.20
C MET A 232 -5.55 6.30 6.86
N CYS A 233 -4.25 6.43 6.66
CA CYS A 233 -3.71 6.91 5.40
C CYS A 233 -2.34 6.31 5.11
N THR A 234 -1.83 6.50 3.88
CA THR A 234 -0.45 6.18 3.54
C THR A 234 0.39 7.42 3.30
N LEU A 235 1.69 7.29 3.54
CA LEU A 235 2.68 8.33 3.26
C LEU A 235 3.95 7.69 2.69
N HIS A 236 4.57 8.32 1.71
CA HIS A 236 5.86 7.89 1.19
C HIS A 236 6.99 8.47 2.04
N ALA A 237 7.59 7.64 2.88
CA ALA A 237 8.85 7.87 3.60
C ALA A 237 9.47 6.51 3.95
N ASN A 238 10.66 6.48 4.57
CA ASN A 238 11.35 5.22 4.85
C ASN A 238 11.32 4.82 6.33
N SER A 239 10.89 5.72 7.23
CA SER A 239 10.76 5.48 8.67
C SER A 239 9.74 6.44 9.28
N ALA A 240 9.34 6.20 10.54
CA ALA A 240 8.44 7.08 11.28
C ALA A 240 9.01 8.49 11.46
N ASN A 241 10.30 8.61 11.78
CA ASN A 241 10.96 9.91 11.91
C ASN A 241 10.93 10.68 10.58
N GLN A 242 11.33 10.05 9.47
CA GLN A 242 11.26 10.69 8.16
C GLN A 242 9.84 11.05 7.74
N ALA A 243 8.85 10.28 8.16
CA ALA A 243 7.45 10.59 7.91
C ALA A 243 7.00 11.85 8.66
N LEU A 244 7.40 11.99 9.93
CA LEU A 244 7.14 13.21 10.71
C LEU A 244 7.83 14.42 10.09
N ASP A 245 9.11 14.32 9.73
CA ASP A 245 9.85 15.39 9.05
C ASP A 245 9.16 15.79 7.73
N ARG A 246 8.70 14.82 6.95
CA ARG A 246 7.99 15.07 5.70
C ARG A 246 6.66 15.78 5.93
N ILE A 247 5.89 15.38 6.93
CA ILE A 247 4.64 16.04 7.32
C ILE A 247 4.91 17.47 7.75
N ILE A 248 5.91 17.70 8.59
CA ILE A 248 6.31 19.05 9.03
C ILE A 248 6.66 19.93 7.83
N ASN A 249 7.33 19.37 6.82
CA ASN A 249 7.74 20.10 5.61
C ASN A 249 6.59 20.40 4.63
N PHE A 250 5.41 19.78 4.78
CA PHE A 250 4.21 20.19 4.02
C PHE A 250 3.68 21.56 4.48
N PHE A 251 4.02 21.98 5.70
CA PHE A 251 3.47 23.19 6.31
C PHE A 251 4.50 24.32 6.37
N PRO A 252 4.07 25.56 6.13
CA PRO A 252 4.93 26.71 6.33
C PRO A 252 5.28 26.86 7.81
N GLU A 253 6.38 27.58 8.08
CA GLU A 253 6.95 27.67 9.42
C GLU A 253 5.97 28.19 10.48
N GLU A 254 5.12 29.13 10.11
CA GLU A 254 4.12 29.75 10.99
C GLU A 254 3.04 28.75 11.45
N ARG A 255 2.85 27.66 10.74
CA ARG A 255 1.85 26.63 11.04
C ARG A 255 2.42 25.42 11.77
N ARG A 256 3.75 25.29 11.88
CA ARG A 256 4.41 24.10 12.43
C ARG A 256 4.07 23.85 13.89
N THR A 257 4.00 24.89 14.71
CA THR A 257 3.64 24.75 16.14
C THR A 257 2.24 24.17 16.29
N GLN A 258 1.27 24.66 15.53
CA GLN A 258 -0.09 24.10 15.56
C GLN A 258 -0.11 22.66 15.04
N LEU A 259 0.58 22.38 13.94
CA LEU A 259 0.69 21.03 13.39
C LEU A 259 1.26 20.04 14.40
N LEU A 260 2.34 20.39 15.09
CA LEU A 260 2.95 19.52 16.09
C LEU A 260 2.01 19.25 17.27
N MET A 261 1.26 20.28 17.70
CA MET A 261 0.21 20.13 18.71
C MET A 261 -0.87 19.16 18.21
N ASP A 262 -1.40 19.34 17.00
CA ASP A 262 -2.46 18.52 16.44
C ASP A 262 -2.01 17.08 16.26
N LEU A 263 -0.79 16.84 15.76
CA LEU A 263 -0.20 15.52 15.64
C LEU A 263 0.00 14.86 17.01
N SER A 264 0.51 15.60 17.99
CA SER A 264 0.75 15.07 19.34
C SER A 264 -0.51 14.54 20.01
N LEU A 265 -1.66 15.18 19.74
CA LEU A 265 -2.95 14.83 20.30
C LEU A 265 -3.69 13.74 19.50
N ASN A 266 -3.59 13.78 18.19
CA ASN A 266 -4.44 12.99 17.31
C ASN A 266 -3.74 11.77 16.69
N LEU A 267 -2.42 11.74 16.58
CA LEU A 267 -1.70 10.58 16.08
C LEU A 267 -1.95 9.37 16.99
N LYS A 268 -2.18 8.21 16.40
CA LYS A 268 -2.35 6.93 17.09
C LYS A 268 -1.16 6.02 16.87
N ALA A 269 -0.76 5.86 15.62
CA ALA A 269 0.38 5.04 15.23
C ALA A 269 0.99 5.51 13.90
N MET A 270 2.29 5.29 13.76
CA MET A 270 2.99 5.24 12.47
C MET A 270 3.56 3.85 12.27
N VAL A 271 3.29 3.28 11.10
CA VAL A 271 3.67 1.91 10.75
C VAL A 271 4.49 1.96 9.48
N SER A 272 5.80 1.84 9.60
CA SER A 272 6.70 1.87 8.44
C SER A 272 6.99 0.44 7.98
N GLN A 273 6.97 0.18 6.67
CA GLN A 273 7.05 -1.17 6.14
C GLN A 273 8.02 -1.29 4.97
N ARG A 274 8.81 -2.39 5.00
CA ARG A 274 9.67 -2.86 3.91
C ARG A 274 9.33 -4.31 3.58
N LEU A 275 9.47 -4.69 2.31
CA LEU A 275 9.33 -6.10 1.87
C LEU A 275 10.72 -6.65 1.52
N ILE A 276 11.14 -7.69 2.22
CA ILE A 276 12.45 -8.31 2.09
C ILE A 276 12.29 -9.72 1.52
N PRO A 277 13.14 -10.15 0.56
CA PRO A 277 13.10 -11.51 0.05
C PRO A 277 13.18 -12.55 1.18
N LYS A 278 12.36 -13.57 1.12
CA LYS A 278 12.45 -14.68 2.06
C LYS A 278 13.67 -15.55 1.76
N GLN A 279 14.27 -16.13 2.78
CA GLN A 279 15.45 -16.99 2.66
C GLN A 279 15.22 -18.22 1.78
N ASP A 280 13.99 -18.74 1.73
CA ASP A 280 13.60 -19.86 0.87
C ASP A 280 13.42 -19.49 -0.61
N GLY A 281 13.63 -18.22 -0.97
CA GLY A 281 13.43 -17.67 -2.31
C GLY A 281 11.97 -17.57 -2.75
N LYS A 282 11.00 -17.87 -1.87
CA LYS A 282 9.57 -17.86 -2.20
C LYS A 282 8.85 -16.66 -1.61
N GLY A 283 8.78 -15.59 -2.39
CA GLY A 283 8.07 -14.38 -2.01
C GLY A 283 8.89 -13.47 -1.08
N ARG A 284 8.20 -12.59 -0.36
CA ARG A 284 8.78 -11.55 0.48
C ARG A 284 8.16 -11.56 1.87
N ALA A 285 8.93 -11.19 2.88
CA ALA A 285 8.49 -10.97 4.25
C ALA A 285 8.27 -9.48 4.49
N ALA A 286 7.20 -9.13 5.18
CA ALA A 286 6.98 -7.78 5.67
C ALA A 286 7.82 -7.56 6.93
N VAL A 287 8.74 -6.60 6.88
CA VAL A 287 9.46 -6.11 8.04
C VAL A 287 8.89 -4.74 8.39
N VAL A 288 8.45 -4.58 9.64
CA VAL A 288 7.61 -3.47 10.07
C VAL A 288 8.24 -2.75 11.26
N GLU A 289 8.39 -1.43 11.14
CA GLU A 289 8.66 -0.53 12.25
C GLU A 289 7.34 0.03 12.76
N ILE A 290 7.15 0.07 14.09
CA ILE A 290 5.91 0.54 14.71
C ILE A 290 6.21 1.58 15.79
N MET A 291 5.69 2.78 15.60
CA MET A 291 5.62 3.84 16.59
C MET A 291 4.16 3.98 17.08
N LEU A 292 3.94 3.86 18.37
CA LEU A 292 2.67 4.16 19.00
C LEU A 292 2.75 5.50 19.74
N ASN A 293 1.71 6.30 19.65
CA ASN A 293 1.67 7.60 20.30
C ASN A 293 1.37 7.47 21.82
N THR A 294 2.39 7.06 22.58
CA THR A 294 2.37 7.08 24.03
C THR A 294 2.54 8.51 24.56
N PRO A 295 2.24 8.81 25.85
CA PRO A 295 2.43 10.15 26.41
C PRO A 295 3.83 10.73 26.19
N LEU A 296 4.88 9.90 26.24
CA LEU A 296 6.25 10.34 26.00
C LEU A 296 6.50 10.65 24.51
N ILE A 297 6.00 9.83 23.60
CA ILE A 297 6.08 10.10 22.16
C ILE A 297 5.30 11.37 21.81
N SER A 298 4.10 11.54 22.39
CA SER A 298 3.27 12.74 22.22
C SER A 298 4.02 14.01 22.64
N ASP A 299 4.70 13.98 23.80
CA ASP A 299 5.51 15.11 24.28
C ASP A 299 6.69 15.42 23.35
N LEU A 300 7.38 14.40 22.84
CA LEU A 300 8.47 14.60 21.87
C LEU A 300 7.95 15.20 20.55
N ILE A 301 6.81 14.73 20.05
CA ILE A 301 6.18 15.30 18.85
C ILE A 301 5.82 16.76 19.08
N PHE A 302 5.17 17.07 20.21
CA PHE A 302 4.78 18.44 20.58
C PHE A 302 5.99 19.40 20.64
N LYS A 303 7.12 18.93 21.16
CA LYS A 303 8.38 19.70 21.21
C LYS A 303 9.14 19.77 19.90
N GLY A 304 8.79 18.90 18.93
CA GLY A 304 9.53 18.77 17.67
C GLY A 304 10.83 17.96 17.79
N ASP A 305 11.03 17.24 18.90
CA ASP A 305 12.23 16.42 19.18
C ASP A 305 12.14 15.05 18.47
N VAL A 306 11.93 15.07 17.15
CA VAL A 306 11.69 13.87 16.32
C VAL A 306 12.86 12.88 16.40
N SER A 307 14.10 13.37 16.56
CA SER A 307 15.30 12.53 16.63
C SER A 307 15.30 11.56 17.82
N GLU A 308 14.68 11.93 18.95
CA GLU A 308 14.64 11.14 20.18
C GLU A 308 13.62 10.00 20.15
N ILE A 309 12.65 10.06 19.24
CA ILE A 309 11.53 9.10 19.13
C ILE A 309 12.04 7.67 18.97
N LYS A 310 13.07 7.46 18.13
CA LYS A 310 13.60 6.13 17.83
C LYS A 310 14.18 5.44 19.07
N GLU A 311 14.82 6.17 19.97
CA GLU A 311 15.35 5.63 21.22
C GLU A 311 14.24 5.20 22.18
N ILE A 312 13.11 5.91 22.18
CA ILE A 312 11.94 5.53 22.98
C ILE A 312 11.29 4.28 22.39
N MET A 313 11.12 4.21 21.07
CA MET A 313 10.58 3.02 20.40
C MET A 313 11.41 1.78 20.72
N LYS A 314 12.74 1.88 20.66
CA LYS A 314 13.67 0.79 20.96
C LYS A 314 13.48 0.21 22.37
N LYS A 315 13.17 1.07 23.35
CA LYS A 315 12.94 0.70 24.76
C LYS A 315 11.51 0.26 25.07
N SER A 316 10.57 0.42 24.14
CA SER A 316 9.13 0.25 24.39
C SER A 316 8.53 -0.97 23.63
N ARG A 317 9.32 -2.02 23.45
CA ARG A 317 8.84 -3.27 22.80
C ARG A 317 7.67 -3.93 23.56
N ASN A 318 7.67 -3.82 24.89
CA ASN A 318 6.59 -4.32 25.74
C ASN A 318 5.24 -3.63 25.48
N LEU A 319 5.24 -2.45 24.85
CA LEU A 319 4.04 -1.72 24.43
C LEU A 319 3.65 -2.02 22.96
N GLY A 320 4.38 -2.89 22.28
CA GLY A 320 4.15 -3.22 20.86
C GLY A 320 4.90 -2.32 19.87
N MET A 321 5.74 -1.39 20.35
CA MET A 321 6.64 -0.62 19.48
C MET A 321 7.85 -1.46 19.07
N GLN A 322 8.37 -1.20 17.88
CA GLN A 322 9.64 -1.78 17.42
C GLN A 322 10.26 -0.93 16.33
N THR A 323 11.60 -0.91 16.30
CA THR A 323 12.38 -0.31 15.21
C THR A 323 12.59 -1.29 14.06
N PHE A 324 13.01 -0.80 12.88
CA PHE A 324 13.37 -1.68 11.77
C PHE A 324 14.48 -2.66 12.14
N ASP A 325 15.52 -2.22 12.85
CA ASP A 325 16.66 -3.09 13.21
C ASP A 325 16.21 -4.22 14.16
N GLN A 326 15.29 -3.93 15.08
CA GLN A 326 14.69 -4.97 15.92
C GLN A 326 13.84 -5.96 15.12
N ALA A 327 13.03 -5.47 14.19
CA ALA A 327 12.22 -6.33 13.32
C ALA A 327 13.08 -7.17 12.38
N LEU A 328 14.18 -6.63 11.86
CA LEU A 328 15.16 -7.36 11.04
C LEU A 328 15.88 -8.44 11.85
N PHE A 329 16.25 -8.13 13.09
CA PHE A 329 16.83 -9.11 14.01
C PHE A 329 15.87 -10.28 14.24
N ASP A 330 14.61 -10.00 14.56
CA ASP A 330 13.59 -11.03 14.79
C ASP A 330 13.32 -11.88 13.54
N ALA A 331 13.25 -11.26 12.35
CA ALA A 331 13.07 -11.96 11.09
C ALA A 331 14.28 -12.85 10.73
N PHE A 332 15.50 -12.40 11.07
CA PHE A 332 16.70 -13.21 10.94
C PHE A 332 16.68 -14.39 11.92
N GLU A 333 16.39 -14.18 13.20
CA GLU A 333 16.29 -15.26 14.19
C GLU A 333 15.23 -16.31 13.82
N ALA A 334 14.10 -15.86 13.26
CA ALA A 334 13.04 -16.74 12.77
C ALA A 334 13.36 -17.48 11.46
N HIS A 335 14.58 -17.37 10.93
CA HIS A 335 14.98 -17.94 9.64
C HIS A 335 14.13 -17.46 8.44
N THR A 336 13.47 -16.30 8.57
CA THR A 336 12.63 -15.74 7.51
C THR A 336 13.46 -15.05 6.44
N ILE A 337 14.54 -14.34 6.83
CA ILE A 337 15.45 -13.63 5.93
C ILE A 337 16.89 -14.05 6.14
N THR A 338 17.76 -13.74 5.16
CA THR A 338 19.21 -14.01 5.26
C THR A 338 19.91 -12.95 6.12
N TYR A 339 21.14 -13.23 6.54
CA TYR A 339 21.99 -12.27 7.24
C TYR A 339 22.32 -11.06 6.37
N GLU A 340 22.65 -11.30 5.11
CA GLU A 340 22.98 -10.28 4.12
C GLU A 340 21.80 -9.35 3.87
N ASP A 341 20.60 -9.91 3.74
CA ASP A 341 19.39 -9.10 3.55
C ASP A 341 19.02 -8.32 4.80
N ALA A 342 19.23 -8.87 5.99
CA ALA A 342 19.04 -8.13 7.23
C ALA A 342 19.96 -6.90 7.30
N LEU A 343 21.27 -7.07 7.05
CA LEU A 343 22.23 -5.96 7.08
C LEU A 343 22.00 -4.94 5.97
N ARG A 344 21.66 -5.39 4.76
CA ARG A 344 21.38 -4.50 3.60
C ARG A 344 20.20 -3.55 3.87
N ASN A 345 19.24 -3.99 4.68
CA ASN A 345 18.03 -3.23 4.98
C ASN A 345 18.04 -2.55 6.36
N ALA A 346 19.15 -2.68 7.11
CA ALA A 346 19.30 -2.07 8.43
C ALA A 346 19.36 -0.55 8.36
N ASP A 347 18.80 0.11 9.36
CA ASP A 347 18.97 1.55 9.55
C ASP A 347 20.38 1.85 10.12
N SER A 348 20.88 0.98 11.03
CA SER A 348 22.25 0.99 11.53
C SER A 348 22.87 -0.40 11.34
N VAL A 349 23.65 -0.54 10.27
CA VAL A 349 24.33 -1.81 9.94
C VAL A 349 25.23 -2.29 11.09
N ASN A 350 25.96 -1.37 11.73
CA ASN A 350 26.87 -1.70 12.81
C ASN A 350 26.13 -2.16 14.07
N ASP A 351 25.04 -1.47 14.43
CA ASP A 351 24.24 -1.84 15.60
C ASP A 351 23.56 -3.19 15.40
N LEU A 352 22.96 -3.42 14.24
CA LEU A 352 22.34 -4.69 13.93
C LEU A 352 23.35 -5.84 13.90
N ARG A 353 24.53 -5.63 13.29
CA ARG A 353 25.63 -6.62 13.30
C ARG A 353 26.07 -6.97 14.72
N LEU A 354 26.26 -5.95 15.58
CA LEU A 354 26.62 -6.14 16.97
C LEU A 354 25.51 -6.89 17.74
N GLN A 355 24.27 -6.50 17.53
CA GLN A 355 23.11 -7.17 18.14
C GLN A 355 23.03 -8.65 17.75
N ILE A 356 23.21 -8.98 16.45
CA ILE A 356 23.24 -10.36 15.98
C ILE A 356 24.41 -11.13 16.62
N LYS A 357 25.60 -10.55 16.64
CA LYS A 357 26.79 -11.19 17.23
C LYS A 357 26.64 -11.51 18.71
N LEU A 358 26.02 -10.61 19.47
CA LEU A 358 25.88 -10.76 20.94
C LEU A 358 24.66 -11.59 21.34
N ASN A 359 23.55 -11.44 20.68
CA ASN A 359 22.25 -11.94 21.15
C ASN A 359 21.65 -13.08 20.30
N SER A 360 22.15 -13.30 19.06
CA SER A 360 21.58 -14.30 18.18
C SER A 360 21.91 -15.70 18.66
N LYS A 361 20.87 -16.55 18.70
CA LYS A 361 21.01 -17.98 18.91
C LYS A 361 21.39 -18.68 17.60
N ARG A 362 20.94 -18.13 16.47
CA ARG A 362 21.22 -18.63 15.13
C ARG A 362 22.67 -18.38 14.72
N ALA A 363 23.23 -17.22 15.04
CA ALA A 363 24.60 -16.84 14.69
C ALA A 363 25.67 -17.68 15.38
N LYS A 364 25.37 -18.30 16.52
CA LYS A 364 26.28 -19.23 17.20
C LYS A 364 26.51 -20.52 16.39
N SER A 365 25.69 -20.79 15.38
CA SER A 365 25.82 -21.95 14.49
C SER A 365 26.43 -21.61 13.12
N VAL A 366 26.65 -20.34 12.80
CA VAL A 366 27.22 -19.85 11.53
C VAL A 366 28.52 -19.14 11.85
N ASP A 367 29.60 -19.53 11.20
CA ASP A 367 30.90 -18.81 11.33
C ASP A 367 30.77 -17.42 10.73
N LEU A 368 30.51 -16.42 11.59
CA LEU A 368 30.37 -15.01 11.22
C LEU A 368 31.68 -14.33 10.84
N ALA A 369 32.78 -15.08 10.85
CA ALA A 369 34.10 -14.61 10.42
C ALA A 369 34.25 -14.60 8.89
N ALA A 370 33.43 -15.35 8.16
CA ALA A 370 33.41 -15.32 6.71
C ALA A 370 32.84 -13.96 6.22
N GLY A 371 33.71 -13.06 5.81
CA GLY A 371 33.37 -11.71 5.31
C GLY A 371 34.02 -10.55 6.05
N THR A 372 34.89 -10.81 7.04
CA THR A 372 35.70 -9.77 7.70
C THR A 372 37.13 -9.73 7.20
N GLU A 373 37.49 -10.55 6.23
CA GLU A 373 38.88 -10.68 5.72
C GLU A 373 39.35 -9.44 4.93
N ASP A 374 38.45 -8.52 4.55
CA ASP A 374 38.78 -7.33 3.76
C ASP A 374 39.06 -6.05 4.60
N PHE A 375 39.06 -6.11 5.93
CA PHE A 375 39.41 -4.99 6.78
C PHE A 375 40.80 -5.18 7.37
N ALA A 376 41.83 -4.99 6.53
CA ALA A 376 43.18 -4.73 7.02
C ALA A 376 43.21 -3.29 7.61
N ILE A 377 43.53 -3.21 8.89
CA ILE A 377 43.87 -1.94 9.54
C ILE A 377 45.18 -1.46 8.91
N VAL A 378 45.12 -0.35 8.17
CA VAL A 378 46.31 0.43 7.73
C VAL A 378 46.60 1.50 8.76
#